data_167ca6933d4651772569110fb9863ff4
#
_entry.id   167ca6933d4651772569110fb9863ff4
#
_cell.length_a   1.000
_cell.length_b   1.000
_cell.length_c   1.000
_cell.angle_alpha   90.00
_cell.angle_beta   90.00
_cell.angle_gamma   90.00
#
_symmetry.space_group_name_H-M   'P 1'
#
loop_
_entity.id
_entity.type
_entity.pdbx_description
1 polymer ?
#
loop_
_entity_poly.entity_id
_entity_poly.type
_entity_poly.pdbx_seq_one_letter_code
_entity_poly.pdbx_strand_id
1 'polypeptide(L)'
;MVVDICGDNKKELDMDIKDRVIVVTGAASGIGKSLVKIFYKHGAKHVVSADVNIEGINEVAKQYGGTAMKCDVSREGDIAKVIRTTEREIGPISIFCSNAGIGHLGGIEVPNDDWQKIWEINLMSHVWAARHLVPL
;
A
#
# COMPACT_ATOMS: atom_id res chain seq x y z
N MET A 1 4.79 8.49 2.25
CA MET A 1 5.89 8.32 3.22
C MET A 1 6.60 7.02 2.88
N VAL A 2 7.87 7.08 2.59
CA VAL A 2 8.74 5.91 2.38
C VAL A 2 9.63 5.80 3.61
N VAL A 3 9.55 4.69 4.33
CA VAL A 3 10.39 4.43 5.50
C VAL A 3 11.40 3.36 5.11
N ASP A 4 12.70 3.67 5.16
CA ASP A 4 13.78 2.71 5.03
C ASP A 4 14.17 2.22 6.43
N ILE A 5 14.08 0.91 6.65
CA ILE A 5 14.24 0.28 7.99
C ILE A 5 15.56 -0.50 8.09
N CYS A 6 16.46 -0.42 7.11
CA CYS A 6 17.75 -1.14 7.16
C CYS A 6 18.89 -0.22 7.58
N GLY A 7 19.41 -0.46 8.80
CA GLY A 7 20.56 0.21 9.36
C GLY A 7 21.89 -0.22 8.75
N ASP A 8 22.82 0.72 8.79
CA ASP A 8 24.29 0.69 8.67
C ASP A 8 24.93 0.59 7.29
N ASN A 9 25.43 1.67 6.91
CA ASN A 9 26.65 2.18 6.28
C ASN A 9 26.32 3.24 5.22
N LYS A 10 27.00 4.41 5.34
CA LYS A 10 26.99 5.54 4.40
C LYS A 10 27.42 5.13 2.98
N LYS A 11 26.54 4.43 2.26
CA LYS A 11 26.41 4.52 0.81
C LYS A 11 25.17 5.37 0.55
N GLU A 12 25.23 6.30 -0.39
CA GLU A 12 24.07 6.99 -0.92
C GLU A 12 22.90 6.02 -0.95
N LEU A 13 21.81 6.37 -0.24
CA LEU A 13 20.58 5.58 -0.21
C LEU A 13 19.94 5.67 -1.59
N ASP A 14 20.53 4.96 -2.54
CA ASP A 14 19.90 4.70 -3.82
C ASP A 14 18.83 3.64 -3.55
N MET A 15 17.59 4.08 -3.43
CA MET A 15 16.46 3.18 -3.16
C MET A 15 16.14 2.41 -4.42
N ASP A 16 16.90 1.33 -4.67
CA ASP A 16 16.66 0.44 -5.80
C ASP A 16 15.39 -0.38 -5.55
N ILE A 17 14.52 -0.41 -6.54
CA ILE A 17 13.28 -1.21 -6.57
C ILE A 17 13.60 -2.69 -6.83
N LYS A 18 14.74 -2.95 -7.44
CA LYS A 18 15.14 -4.31 -7.83
C LYS A 18 15.20 -5.24 -6.61
N ASP A 19 14.63 -6.44 -6.79
CA ASP A 19 14.59 -7.52 -5.79
C ASP A 19 13.85 -7.17 -4.48
N ARG A 20 13.03 -6.11 -4.46
CA ARG A 20 12.24 -5.69 -3.29
C ARG A 20 10.86 -6.33 -3.26
N VAL A 21 10.37 -6.61 -2.05
CA VAL A 21 8.95 -6.91 -1.78
C VAL A 21 8.24 -5.61 -1.48
N ILE A 22 7.18 -5.34 -2.23
CA ILE A 22 6.49 -4.04 -2.20
C ILE A 22 4.99 -4.26 -1.98
N VAL A 23 4.38 -3.44 -1.14
CA VAL A 23 2.93 -3.39 -0.95
C VAL A 23 2.40 -2.06 -1.48
N VAL A 24 1.30 -2.10 -2.22
CA VAL A 24 0.61 -0.90 -2.73
C VAL A 24 -0.86 -0.97 -2.33
N THR A 25 -1.34 0.01 -1.55
CA THR A 25 -2.77 0.17 -1.26
C THR A 25 -3.44 1.06 -2.31
N GLY A 26 -4.75 0.84 -2.57
CA GLY A 26 -5.44 1.52 -3.67
C GLY A 26 -4.93 1.08 -5.05
N ALA A 27 -4.55 -0.18 -5.18
CA ALA A 27 -3.85 -0.72 -6.35
C ALA A 27 -4.77 -1.09 -7.52
N ALA A 28 -6.09 -1.07 -7.34
CA ALA A 28 -7.04 -1.48 -8.39
C ALA A 28 -7.11 -0.49 -9.56
N SER A 29 -6.75 0.77 -9.35
CA SER A 29 -6.90 1.83 -10.36
C SER A 29 -5.89 2.96 -10.22
N GLY A 30 -5.92 3.90 -11.15
CA GLY A 30 -5.23 5.19 -11.08
C GLY A 30 -3.73 5.09 -10.79
N ILE A 31 -3.29 5.85 -9.81
CA ILE A 31 -1.87 5.93 -9.40
C ILE A 31 -1.39 4.60 -8.84
N GLY A 32 -2.17 3.93 -7.99
CA GLY A 32 -1.81 2.64 -7.39
C GLY A 32 -1.54 1.56 -8.45
N LYS A 33 -2.43 1.40 -9.43
CA LYS A 33 -2.24 0.49 -10.56
C LYS A 33 -0.97 0.83 -11.37
N SER A 34 -0.73 2.12 -11.58
CA SER A 34 0.47 2.59 -12.28
C SER A 34 1.75 2.30 -11.51
N LEU A 35 1.73 2.43 -10.18
CA LEU A 35 2.85 2.05 -9.30
C LEU A 35 3.17 0.57 -9.42
N VAL A 36 2.17 -0.32 -9.36
CA VAL A 36 2.37 -1.77 -9.53
C VAL A 36 3.08 -2.07 -10.85
N LYS A 37 2.59 -1.49 -11.96
CA LYS A 37 3.21 -1.63 -13.29
C LYS A 37 4.67 -1.19 -13.28
N ILE A 38 4.96 -0.02 -12.69
CA ILE A 38 6.31 0.56 -12.66
C ILE A 38 7.24 -0.30 -11.83
N PHE A 39 6.81 -0.77 -10.66
CA PHE A 39 7.62 -1.61 -9.79
C PHE A 39 8.04 -2.92 -10.48
N TYR A 40 7.12 -3.59 -11.16
CA TYR A 40 7.50 -4.78 -11.95
C TYR A 40 8.45 -4.44 -13.10
N LYS A 41 8.22 -3.33 -13.80
CA LYS A 41 9.11 -2.88 -14.88
C LYS A 41 10.55 -2.65 -14.37
N HIS A 42 10.71 -2.22 -13.13
CA HIS A 42 12.00 -1.95 -12.49
C HIS A 42 12.54 -3.14 -11.66
N GLY A 43 11.98 -4.33 -11.85
CA GLY A 43 12.55 -5.56 -11.29
C GLY A 43 12.19 -5.84 -9.83
N ALA A 44 11.07 -5.30 -9.32
CA ALA A 44 10.59 -5.70 -8.01
C ALA A 44 10.49 -7.24 -7.92
N LYS A 45 10.93 -7.81 -6.79
CA LYS A 45 10.83 -9.24 -6.54
C LYS A 45 9.38 -9.69 -6.46
N HIS A 46 8.56 -8.92 -5.76
CA HIS A 46 7.14 -9.19 -5.62
C HIS A 46 6.37 -7.92 -5.27
N VAL A 47 5.17 -7.76 -5.83
CA VAL A 47 4.28 -6.66 -5.47
C VAL A 47 2.94 -7.22 -4.98
N VAL A 48 2.52 -6.78 -3.80
CA VAL A 48 1.19 -7.04 -3.24
C VAL A 48 0.29 -5.87 -3.60
N SER A 49 -0.75 -6.15 -4.37
CA SER A 49 -1.79 -5.19 -4.74
C SER A 49 -2.94 -5.29 -3.76
N ALA A 50 -3.15 -4.26 -2.94
CA ALA A 50 -4.19 -4.22 -1.91
C ALA A 50 -5.26 -3.17 -2.25
N ASP A 51 -6.54 -3.57 -2.23
CA ASP A 51 -7.68 -2.69 -2.51
C ASP A 51 -8.98 -3.30 -1.98
N VAL A 52 -10.02 -2.48 -1.81
CA VAL A 52 -11.39 -2.97 -1.55
C VAL A 52 -12.00 -3.62 -2.79
N ASN A 53 -11.61 -3.16 -3.99
CA ASN A 53 -12.03 -3.70 -5.27
C ASN A 53 -11.21 -4.94 -5.63
N ILE A 54 -11.67 -6.10 -5.15
CA ILE A 54 -10.98 -7.39 -5.36
C ILE A 54 -10.88 -7.76 -6.85
N GLU A 55 -11.87 -7.44 -7.65
CA GLU A 55 -11.88 -7.72 -9.08
C GLU A 55 -10.81 -6.91 -9.79
N GLY A 56 -10.72 -5.61 -9.48
CA GLY A 56 -9.70 -4.73 -10.04
C GLY A 56 -8.27 -5.17 -9.70
N ILE A 57 -7.98 -5.56 -8.45
CA ILE A 57 -6.64 -6.05 -8.10
C ILE A 57 -6.32 -7.43 -8.66
N ASN A 58 -7.32 -8.30 -8.86
CA ASN A 58 -7.12 -9.57 -9.56
C ASN A 58 -6.74 -9.33 -11.03
N GLU A 59 -7.35 -8.36 -11.70
CA GLU A 59 -6.95 -7.96 -13.05
C GLU A 59 -5.53 -7.40 -13.08
N VAL A 60 -5.17 -6.56 -12.11
CA VAL A 60 -3.81 -6.01 -11.97
C VAL A 60 -2.80 -7.14 -11.77
N ALA A 61 -3.07 -8.09 -10.87
CA ALA A 61 -2.20 -9.24 -10.63
C ALA A 61 -2.09 -10.15 -11.87
N LYS A 62 -3.18 -10.35 -12.60
CA LYS A 62 -3.18 -11.10 -13.86
C LYS A 62 -2.35 -10.41 -14.95
N GLN A 63 -2.41 -9.09 -15.00
CA GLN A 63 -1.73 -8.30 -16.05
C GLN A 63 -0.24 -8.10 -15.77
N TYR A 64 0.15 -7.88 -14.52
CA TYR A 64 1.51 -7.49 -14.14
C TYR A 64 2.20 -8.53 -13.24
N GLY A 65 1.47 -9.43 -12.64
CA GLY A 65 1.97 -10.41 -11.67
C GLY A 65 1.70 -9.98 -10.22
N GLY A 66 2.20 -10.77 -9.27
CA GLY A 66 2.10 -10.51 -7.83
C GLY A 66 0.87 -11.13 -7.16
N THR A 67 0.56 -10.62 -5.98
CA THR A 67 -0.54 -11.11 -5.15
C THR A 67 -1.60 -10.02 -4.96
N ALA A 68 -2.86 -10.37 -5.18
CA ALA A 68 -4.01 -9.53 -4.87
C ALA A 68 -4.51 -9.82 -3.45
N MET A 69 -4.65 -8.79 -2.61
CA MET A 69 -5.19 -8.91 -1.25
C MET A 69 -6.31 -7.90 -1.02
N LYS A 70 -7.52 -8.37 -0.67
CA LYS A 70 -8.60 -7.46 -0.29
C LYS A 70 -8.23 -6.72 0.98
N CYS A 71 -8.35 -5.39 0.95
CA CYS A 71 -8.00 -4.50 2.06
C CYS A 71 -8.89 -3.25 2.05
N ASP A 72 -9.64 -3.07 3.10
CA ASP A 72 -10.28 -1.79 3.42
C ASP A 72 -9.35 -1.00 4.36
N VAL A 73 -8.69 0.02 3.82
CA VAL A 73 -7.72 0.82 4.59
C VAL A 73 -8.36 1.69 5.68
N SER A 74 -9.71 1.82 5.71
CA SER A 74 -10.42 2.41 6.84
C SER A 74 -10.46 1.49 8.06
N ARG A 75 -9.95 0.27 7.94
CA ARG A 75 -9.90 -0.74 8.99
C ARG A 75 -8.47 -1.13 9.33
N GLU A 76 -7.99 -0.76 10.50
CA GLU A 76 -6.64 -1.11 10.96
C GLU A 76 -6.34 -2.61 10.85
N GLY A 77 -7.33 -3.46 11.16
CA GLY A 77 -7.20 -4.91 11.08
C GLY A 77 -6.90 -5.45 9.69
N ASP A 78 -7.45 -4.82 8.64
CA ASP A 78 -7.19 -5.22 7.26
C ASP A 78 -5.76 -4.85 6.83
N ILE A 79 -5.29 -3.65 7.18
CA ILE A 79 -3.90 -3.22 6.96
C ILE A 79 -2.93 -4.16 7.68
N ALA A 80 -3.18 -4.43 8.96
CA ALA A 80 -2.38 -5.35 9.75
C ALA A 80 -2.35 -6.77 9.15
N LYS A 81 -3.48 -7.24 8.60
CA LYS A 81 -3.56 -8.53 7.91
C LYS A 81 -2.69 -8.54 6.65
N VAL A 82 -2.78 -7.52 5.81
CA VAL A 82 -1.95 -7.42 4.59
C VAL A 82 -0.47 -7.45 4.95
N ILE A 83 -0.05 -6.64 5.94
CA ILE A 83 1.35 -6.58 6.39
C ILE A 83 1.81 -7.95 6.89
N ARG A 84 1.11 -8.54 7.87
CA ARG A 84 1.49 -9.85 8.46
C ARG A 84 1.50 -10.98 7.43
N THR A 85 0.53 -11.01 6.52
CA THR A 85 0.48 -12.04 5.47
C THR A 85 1.64 -11.88 4.50
N THR A 86 1.95 -10.67 4.10
CA THR A 86 3.09 -10.39 3.20
C THR A 86 4.41 -10.82 3.87
N GLU A 87 4.67 -10.39 5.10
CA GLU A 87 5.88 -10.75 5.86
C GLU A 87 6.06 -12.26 5.99
N ARG A 88 4.99 -12.96 6.33
CA ARG A 88 5.04 -14.40 6.59
C ARG A 88 5.14 -15.25 5.32
N GLU A 89 4.39 -14.92 4.26
CA GLU A 89 4.19 -15.79 3.10
C GLU A 89 5.02 -15.39 1.88
N ILE A 90 5.43 -14.12 1.79
CA ILE A 90 6.13 -13.58 0.62
C ILE A 90 7.56 -13.17 0.99
N GLY A 91 7.72 -12.47 2.09
CA GLY A 91 9.00 -12.01 2.62
C GLY A 91 8.96 -10.60 3.19
N PRO A 92 10.11 -10.13 3.69
CA PRO A 92 10.20 -8.81 4.33
C PRO A 92 9.77 -7.68 3.40
N ILE A 93 8.85 -6.83 3.89
CA ILE A 93 8.38 -5.66 3.15
C ILE A 93 9.49 -4.61 3.13
N SER A 94 9.99 -4.31 1.94
CA SER A 94 10.99 -3.26 1.75
C SER A 94 10.37 -1.89 1.48
N ILE A 95 9.20 -1.87 0.82
CA ILE A 95 8.49 -0.63 0.46
C ILE A 95 6.99 -0.83 0.70
N PHE A 96 6.38 0.10 1.40
CA PHE A 96 4.93 0.14 1.59
C PHE A 96 4.38 1.47 1.04
N CYS A 97 3.63 1.40 -0.07
CA CYS A 97 2.98 2.54 -0.68
C CYS A 97 1.56 2.69 -0.10
N SER A 98 1.42 3.50 0.94
CA SER A 98 0.13 3.90 1.46
C SER A 98 -0.48 4.94 0.53
N ASN A 99 -1.15 4.46 -0.54
CA ASN A 99 -1.61 5.27 -1.66
C ASN A 99 -3.15 5.38 -1.72
N ALA A 100 -3.88 4.44 -1.13
CA ALA A 100 -5.33 4.50 -1.10
C ALA A 100 -5.82 5.84 -0.54
N GLY A 101 -6.79 6.43 -1.19
CA GLY A 101 -7.38 7.70 -0.78
C GLY A 101 -8.72 7.92 -1.47
N ILE A 102 -9.57 8.71 -0.86
CA ILE A 102 -10.85 9.15 -1.41
C ILE A 102 -10.95 10.67 -1.36
N GLY A 103 -11.76 11.23 -2.26
CA GLY A 103 -12.21 12.62 -2.20
C GLY A 103 -13.73 12.68 -2.06
N HIS A 104 -14.23 13.80 -1.61
CA HIS A 104 -15.63 14.14 -1.63
C HIS A 104 -15.82 15.51 -2.29
N LEU A 105 -16.82 15.61 -3.16
CA LEU A 105 -17.19 16.91 -3.74
C LEU A 105 -18.18 17.61 -2.80
N GLY A 106 -17.83 18.79 -2.32
CA GLY A 106 -18.64 19.59 -1.43
C GLY A 106 -17.79 20.60 -0.68
N GLY A 107 -18.45 21.46 0.09
CA GLY A 107 -17.83 22.45 0.96
C GLY A 107 -17.91 22.05 2.43
N ILE A 108 -18.07 23.05 3.28
CA ILE A 108 -18.16 22.87 4.75
C ILE A 108 -19.46 22.16 5.18
N GLU A 109 -20.44 22.07 4.30
CA GLU A 109 -21.74 21.42 4.50
C GLU A 109 -21.71 19.89 4.34
N VAL A 110 -20.58 19.32 3.92
CA VAL A 110 -20.41 17.86 3.82
C VAL A 110 -20.70 17.20 5.18
N PRO A 111 -21.52 16.12 5.24
CA PRO A 111 -21.86 15.47 6.48
C PRO A 111 -20.64 14.99 7.29
N ASN A 112 -20.74 15.00 8.60
CA ASN A 112 -19.65 14.58 9.50
C ASN A 112 -19.19 13.14 9.22
N ASP A 113 -20.07 12.22 8.85
CA ASP A 113 -19.74 10.84 8.53
C ASP A 113 -18.81 10.74 7.31
N ASP A 114 -19.01 11.61 6.30
CA ASP A 114 -18.13 11.67 5.14
C ASP A 114 -16.76 12.26 5.51
N TRP A 115 -16.72 13.29 6.36
CA TRP A 115 -15.48 13.81 6.94
C TRP A 115 -14.73 12.75 7.73
N GLN A 116 -15.43 11.98 8.57
CA GLN A 116 -14.85 10.90 9.35
C GLN A 116 -14.24 9.82 8.43
N LYS A 117 -14.96 9.44 7.38
CA LYS A 117 -14.48 8.46 6.40
C LYS A 117 -13.24 8.94 5.64
N ILE A 118 -13.22 10.21 5.22
CA ILE A 118 -12.03 10.81 4.59
C ILE A 118 -10.85 10.79 5.56
N TRP A 119 -11.06 11.13 6.82
CA TRP A 119 -10.04 11.09 7.86
C TRP A 119 -9.45 9.69 8.05
N GLU A 120 -10.31 8.69 8.17
CA GLU A 120 -9.87 7.29 8.34
C GLU A 120 -9.07 6.80 7.15
N ILE A 121 -9.55 7.05 5.92
CA ILE A 121 -8.91 6.55 4.71
C ILE A 121 -7.65 7.36 4.35
N ASN A 122 -7.71 8.70 4.41
CA ASN A 122 -6.63 9.53 3.90
C ASN A 122 -5.57 9.87 4.95
N LEU A 123 -5.87 9.70 6.25
CA LEU A 123 -4.91 9.97 7.32
C LEU A 123 -4.64 8.74 8.19
N MET A 124 -5.67 8.20 8.85
CA MET A 124 -5.47 7.13 9.83
C MET A 124 -4.90 5.87 9.22
N SER A 125 -5.19 5.58 7.97
CA SER A 125 -4.58 4.46 7.23
C SER A 125 -3.05 4.51 7.23
N HIS A 126 -2.46 5.70 7.09
CA HIS A 126 -1.00 5.89 7.16
C HIS A 126 -0.46 5.65 8.57
N VAL A 127 -1.19 6.13 9.59
CA VAL A 127 -0.83 5.92 11.00
C VAL A 127 -0.86 4.43 11.35
N TRP A 128 -1.93 3.72 10.93
CA TRP A 128 -2.07 2.28 11.16
C TRP A 128 -1.01 1.47 10.40
N ALA A 129 -0.72 1.83 9.15
CA ALA A 129 0.36 1.19 8.41
C ALA A 129 1.71 1.36 9.13
N ALA A 130 2.06 2.58 9.55
CA ALA A 130 3.29 2.85 10.28
C ALA A 130 3.36 2.10 11.60
N ARG A 131 2.24 2.00 12.35
CA ARG A 131 2.15 1.26 13.62
C ARG A 131 2.52 -0.22 13.48
N HIS A 132 2.18 -0.83 12.36
CA HIS A 132 2.45 -2.25 12.10
C HIS A 132 3.76 -2.51 11.33
N LEU A 133 4.34 -1.50 10.68
CA LEU A 133 5.59 -1.62 9.91
C LEU A 133 6.83 -1.23 10.71
N VAL A 134 6.76 -0.14 11.49
CA VAL A 134 7.96 0.39 12.20
C VAL A 134 8.53 -0.57 13.26
N PRO A 135 7.73 -1.41 13.96
CA PRO A 135 8.26 -2.37 14.91
C PRO A 135 8.93 -3.60 14.30
N LEU A 136 8.85 -3.78 12.96
CA LEU A 136 9.45 -4.92 12.25
C LEU A 136 10.94 -4.70 12.01
#